data_d7ab612a089d558fcb44e90a68566f0e
#
_entry.id   d7ab612a089d558fcb44e90a68566f0e
#
_cell.length_a   1.000
_cell.length_b   1.000
_cell.length_c   1.000
_cell.angle_alpha   90.00
_cell.angle_beta   90.00
_cell.angle_gamma   90.00
#
_symmetry.space_group_name_H-M   'P 1'
#
loop_
_entity.id
_entity.type
_entity.pdbx_description
1 polymer ?
#
loop_
_entity_poly.entity_id
_entity_poly.type
_entity_poly.pdbx_seq_one_letter_code
_entity_poly.pdbx_strand_id
1 'polypeptide(L)'
;LGKEYPIVVQQYLSDRRNKEGISKIFVRSETNGKLISLANLVSFKEEGAAKELTRYNRQRAVTISANINEGYTLTEAIKFFEDIMKNLAPDNQITWKGKSEEIKETSNELFIIFALALLTAYLVMAATFNSFIHPFIIVLTVPLAIFGGLVFILFLNSSVNIFSQIALIILIGISTKNSILIVDYANQIRATGKNIETAVKEACAVRFRPIIMTSLSTMIAMLPLVIGNIGPGAGEGSRLAVGSTILG
;
A
#
# COMPACT_ATOMS: atom_id res chain seq x y z
N LEU A 1 33.90 11.14 -41.03
CA LEU A 1 33.29 11.52 -39.75
C LEU A 1 33.94 10.67 -38.67
N GLY A 2 35.09 11.17 -38.10
CA GLY A 2 35.82 10.49 -37.04
C GLY A 2 35.03 10.54 -35.73
N LYS A 3 34.81 9.37 -35.12
CA LYS A 3 34.32 9.29 -33.73
C LYS A 3 35.51 9.55 -32.79
N GLU A 4 35.38 10.53 -31.92
CA GLU A 4 36.36 10.74 -30.86
C GLU A 4 36.11 9.71 -29.74
N TYR A 5 37.14 8.98 -29.38
CA TYR A 5 37.10 8.03 -28.27
C TYR A 5 37.99 8.60 -27.14
N PRO A 6 37.46 8.82 -25.94
CA PRO A 6 38.28 9.27 -24.82
C PRO A 6 39.23 8.15 -24.38
N ILE A 7 40.52 8.43 -24.37
CA ILE A 7 41.52 7.52 -23.81
C ILE A 7 41.74 7.91 -22.36
N VAL A 8 41.37 7.02 -21.43
CA VAL A 8 41.61 7.23 -20.00
C VAL A 8 42.87 6.50 -19.57
N VAL A 9 43.90 7.27 -19.20
CA VAL A 9 45.14 6.73 -18.62
C VAL A 9 44.99 6.68 -17.12
N GLN A 10 45.22 5.53 -16.51
CA GLN A 10 45.08 5.35 -15.07
C GLN A 10 46.14 4.37 -14.54
N GLN A 11 46.49 4.54 -13.27
CA GLN A 11 47.37 3.61 -12.59
C GLN A 11 46.74 2.22 -12.44
N TYR A 12 47.60 1.22 -12.21
CA TYR A 12 47.16 -0.14 -11.94
C TYR A 12 46.28 -0.20 -10.67
N LEU A 13 45.30 -1.07 -10.62
CA LEU A 13 44.27 -1.10 -9.57
C LEU A 13 44.86 -1.28 -8.15
N SER A 14 45.96 -2.03 -8.01
CA SER A 14 46.67 -2.22 -6.75
C SER A 14 47.26 -0.93 -6.20
N ASP A 15 47.73 -0.06 -7.09
CA ASP A 15 48.40 1.18 -6.69
C ASP A 15 47.39 2.32 -6.44
N ARG A 16 46.17 2.18 -6.85
CA ARG A 16 45.08 3.16 -6.59
C ARG A 16 44.33 2.93 -5.28
N ARG A 17 44.50 1.77 -4.64
CA ARG A 17 43.72 1.44 -3.42
C ARG A 17 44.22 2.10 -2.16
N ASN A 18 45.49 2.45 -2.10
CA ASN A 18 46.16 3.01 -0.91
C ASN A 18 46.73 4.38 -1.18
N LYS A 19 46.81 5.21 -0.13
CA LYS A 19 47.46 6.54 -0.17
C LYS A 19 48.91 6.46 -0.65
N GLU A 20 49.59 5.37 -0.35
CA GLU A 20 50.98 5.13 -0.79
C GLU A 20 51.15 5.10 -2.31
N GLY A 21 50.11 4.79 -3.06
CA GLY A 21 50.14 4.80 -4.53
C GLY A 21 50.42 6.19 -5.12
N ILE A 22 50.12 7.25 -4.37
CA ILE A 22 50.32 8.62 -4.82
C ILE A 22 51.82 8.99 -4.78
N SER A 23 52.60 8.37 -3.91
CA SER A 23 54.07 8.55 -3.89
C SER A 23 54.76 8.06 -5.17
N LYS A 24 54.10 7.16 -5.92
CA LYS A 24 54.57 6.59 -7.19
C LYS A 24 54.21 7.45 -8.41
N ILE A 25 53.44 8.51 -8.21
CA ILE A 25 53.12 9.48 -9.27
C ILE A 25 54.17 10.59 -9.22
N PHE A 26 54.83 10.84 -10.36
CA PHE A 26 55.82 11.88 -10.49
C PHE A 26 55.33 12.97 -11.44
N VAL A 27 55.51 14.21 -11.02
CA VAL A 27 55.23 15.41 -11.83
C VAL A 27 56.55 16.07 -12.17
N ARG A 28 56.71 16.52 -13.41
CA ARG A 28 57.90 17.26 -13.83
C ARG A 28 57.80 18.72 -13.40
N SER A 29 58.81 19.20 -12.65
CA SER A 29 58.90 20.60 -12.28
C SER A 29 59.24 21.46 -13.51
N GLU A 30 58.49 22.54 -13.71
CA GLU A 30 58.73 23.48 -14.83
C GLU A 30 60.00 24.26 -14.63
N THR A 31 60.42 24.50 -13.36
CA THR A 31 61.60 25.30 -13.04
C THR A 31 62.91 24.54 -13.24
N ASN A 32 62.96 23.24 -12.87
CA ASN A 32 64.23 22.49 -12.81
C ASN A 32 64.20 21.24 -13.71
N GLY A 33 63.09 20.95 -14.40
CA GLY A 33 62.91 19.76 -15.22
C GLY A 33 62.98 18.41 -14.47
N LYS A 34 63.16 18.44 -13.12
CA LYS A 34 63.28 17.23 -12.29
C LYS A 34 61.92 16.64 -11.98
N LEU A 35 61.87 15.31 -11.87
CA LEU A 35 60.67 14.57 -11.42
C LEU A 35 60.55 14.68 -9.90
N ILE A 36 59.40 15.19 -9.43
CA ILE A 36 59.06 15.34 -8.00
C ILE A 36 57.85 14.44 -7.74
N SER A 37 57.93 13.65 -6.66
CA SER A 37 56.81 12.83 -6.25
C SER A 37 55.60 13.70 -5.87
N LEU A 38 54.41 13.35 -6.33
CA LEU A 38 53.16 14.06 -6.05
C LEU A 38 52.87 14.10 -4.54
N ALA A 39 53.30 13.11 -3.78
CA ALA A 39 53.14 13.07 -2.32
C ALA A 39 53.80 14.24 -1.60
N ASN A 40 54.85 14.86 -2.19
CA ASN A 40 55.53 16.03 -1.62
C ASN A 40 54.83 17.36 -1.94
N LEU A 41 53.87 17.33 -2.88
CA LEU A 41 53.19 18.53 -3.36
C LEU A 41 51.75 18.65 -2.84
N VAL A 42 51.18 17.57 -2.29
CA VAL A 42 49.78 17.51 -1.87
C VAL A 42 49.65 17.05 -0.44
N SER A 43 48.67 17.57 0.27
CA SER A 43 48.24 17.10 1.58
C SER A 43 46.93 16.32 1.43
N PHE A 44 46.79 15.21 2.16
CA PHE A 44 45.63 14.36 2.11
C PHE A 44 44.78 14.56 3.34
N LYS A 45 43.51 14.79 3.13
CA LYS A 45 42.47 14.77 4.15
C LYS A 45 41.48 13.66 3.83
N GLU A 46 41.26 12.76 4.77
CA GLU A 46 40.20 11.77 4.64
C GLU A 46 38.87 12.38 5.08
N GLU A 47 37.92 12.38 4.17
CA GLU A 47 36.55 12.82 4.45
C GLU A 47 35.57 11.77 4.03
N GLY A 48 34.48 11.62 4.81
CA GLY A 48 33.36 10.79 4.43
C GLY A 48 32.66 11.38 3.20
N ALA A 49 32.60 10.63 2.13
CA ALA A 49 31.87 11.02 0.93
C ALA A 49 30.79 10.00 0.60
N ALA A 50 29.68 10.48 0.08
CA ALA A 50 28.63 9.59 -0.40
C ALA A 50 29.14 8.77 -1.59
N LYS A 51 28.92 7.44 -1.56
CA LYS A 51 29.32 6.52 -2.64
C LYS A 51 28.63 6.84 -3.96
N GLU A 52 27.39 7.28 -3.89
CA GLU A 52 26.55 7.67 -5.02
C GLU A 52 25.83 8.97 -4.72
N LEU A 53 25.78 9.86 -5.70
CA LEU A 53 25.00 11.09 -5.64
C LEU A 53 23.69 10.86 -6.40
N THR A 54 22.67 10.41 -5.68
CA THR A 54 21.35 10.17 -6.25
C THR A 54 20.64 11.48 -6.56
N ARG A 55 19.82 11.47 -7.61
CA ARG A 55 18.95 12.58 -7.97
C ARG A 55 17.53 12.09 -8.14
N TYR A 56 16.60 12.88 -7.64
CA TYR A 56 15.18 12.68 -7.85
C TYR A 56 14.59 13.97 -8.44
N ASN A 57 13.82 13.87 -9.51
CA ASN A 57 13.28 15.04 -10.22
C ASN A 57 14.33 16.12 -10.55
N ARG A 58 15.54 15.69 -10.99
CA ARG A 58 16.69 16.55 -11.31
C ARG A 58 17.32 17.27 -10.12
N GLN A 59 16.80 17.14 -8.90
CA GLN A 59 17.37 17.68 -7.67
C GLN A 59 18.21 16.62 -6.96
N ARG A 60 19.21 17.05 -6.18
CA ARG A 60 19.97 16.12 -5.33
C ARG A 60 19.05 15.54 -4.27
N ALA A 61 19.10 14.24 -4.10
CA ALA A 61 18.27 13.52 -3.17
C ALA A 61 19.08 12.53 -2.33
N VAL A 62 18.63 12.31 -1.11
CA VAL A 62 19.11 11.25 -0.22
C VAL A 62 17.93 10.37 0.12
N THR A 63 18.06 9.06 -0.07
CA THR A 63 17.03 8.10 0.31
C THR A 63 17.30 7.65 1.74
N ILE A 64 16.32 7.86 2.61
CA ILE A 64 16.33 7.39 4.00
C ILE A 64 15.34 6.23 4.09
N SER A 65 15.83 5.05 4.47
CA SER A 65 15.00 3.87 4.70
C SER A 65 14.99 3.56 6.19
N ALA A 66 13.80 3.34 6.74
CA ALA A 66 13.63 3.00 8.14
C ALA A 66 12.58 1.89 8.29
N ASN A 67 12.77 1.03 9.28
CA ASN A 67 11.76 0.08 9.73
C ASN A 67 11.05 0.66 10.96
N ILE A 68 9.75 0.41 11.04
CA ILE A 68 8.95 0.85 12.18
C ILE A 68 9.14 -0.17 13.30
N ASN A 69 9.34 0.34 14.52
CA ASN A 69 9.43 -0.51 15.70
C ASN A 69 8.04 -1.01 16.13
N GLU A 70 7.98 -2.11 16.86
CA GLU A 70 6.73 -2.65 17.38
C GLU A 70 6.00 -1.61 18.25
N GLY A 71 4.69 -1.50 18.07
CA GLY A 71 3.83 -0.56 18.80
C GLY A 71 3.62 0.81 18.14
N TYR A 72 4.28 1.12 17.03
CA TYR A 72 4.07 2.37 16.28
C TYR A 72 3.39 2.13 14.94
N THR A 73 2.54 3.06 14.53
CA THR A 73 1.90 3.02 13.21
C THR A 73 2.72 3.76 12.15
N LEU A 74 2.59 3.34 10.89
CA LEU A 74 3.28 4.02 9.78
C LEU A 74 2.84 5.49 9.66
N THR A 75 1.59 5.79 9.96
CA THR A 75 1.04 7.16 9.94
C THR A 75 1.70 8.06 11.00
N GLU A 76 1.95 7.54 12.19
CA GLU A 76 2.67 8.26 13.26
C GLU A 76 4.12 8.50 12.87
N ALA A 77 4.79 7.49 12.31
CA ALA A 77 6.16 7.61 11.84
C ALA A 77 6.29 8.67 10.73
N ILE A 78 5.35 8.73 9.79
CA ILE A 78 5.31 9.75 8.73
C ILE A 78 5.17 11.14 9.34
N LYS A 79 4.22 11.36 10.24
CA LYS A 79 4.02 12.65 10.92
C LYS A 79 5.25 13.09 11.70
N PHE A 80 5.83 12.18 12.48
CA PHE A 80 7.05 12.42 13.24
C PHE A 80 8.21 12.86 12.35
N PHE A 81 8.41 12.18 11.23
CA PHE A 81 9.45 12.52 10.27
C PHE A 81 9.20 13.88 9.60
N GLU A 82 7.96 14.19 9.24
CA GLU A 82 7.59 15.50 8.68
C GLU A 82 7.86 16.63 9.67
N ASP A 83 7.54 16.45 10.94
CA ASP A 83 7.76 17.46 11.98
C ASP A 83 9.27 17.69 12.23
N ILE A 84 10.06 16.62 12.25
CA ILE A 84 11.52 16.73 12.35
C ILE A 84 12.09 17.48 11.16
N MET A 85 11.67 17.13 9.95
CA MET A 85 12.21 17.74 8.73
C MET A 85 11.82 19.21 8.60
N LYS A 86 10.62 19.62 9.03
CA LYS A 86 10.23 21.03 9.10
C LYS A 86 11.15 21.85 10.01
N ASN A 87 11.63 21.25 11.09
CA ASN A 87 12.51 21.93 12.06
C ASN A 87 13.97 21.93 11.63
N LEU A 88 14.47 20.83 11.04
CA LEU A 88 15.87 20.66 10.68
C LEU A 88 16.23 21.22 9.29
N ALA A 89 15.34 21.11 8.35
CA ALA A 89 15.60 21.46 6.95
C ALA A 89 14.32 21.93 6.23
N PRO A 90 13.80 23.12 6.55
CA PRO A 90 12.54 23.63 6.02
C PRO A 90 12.54 23.80 4.50
N ASP A 91 13.72 24.01 3.89
CA ASP A 91 13.86 24.21 2.45
C ASP A 91 13.90 22.91 1.64
N ASN A 92 13.99 21.76 2.31
CA ASN A 92 14.06 20.47 1.62
C ASN A 92 12.66 19.92 1.33
N GLN A 93 12.49 19.39 0.11
CA GLN A 93 11.27 18.71 -0.28
C GLN A 93 11.35 17.24 0.14
N ILE A 94 10.31 16.76 0.83
CA ILE A 94 10.14 15.36 1.20
C ILE A 94 9.30 14.69 0.13
N THR A 95 9.83 13.59 -0.42
CA THR A 95 9.07 12.71 -1.32
C THR A 95 9.01 11.33 -0.69
N TRP A 96 7.81 10.85 -0.50
CA TRP A 96 7.55 9.53 0.05
C TRP A 96 7.62 8.46 -1.03
N LYS A 97 8.08 7.25 -0.69
CA LYS A 97 8.11 6.10 -1.59
C LYS A 97 7.63 4.83 -0.90
N GLY A 98 7.12 3.88 -1.71
CA GLY A 98 6.61 2.61 -1.22
C GLY A 98 5.34 2.76 -0.38
N LYS A 99 5.23 2.04 0.74
CA LYS A 99 4.03 2.05 1.59
C LYS A 99 3.66 3.43 2.15
N SER A 100 4.64 4.33 2.31
CA SER A 100 4.39 5.69 2.81
C SER A 100 3.74 6.58 1.75
N GLU A 101 4.11 6.42 0.49
CA GLU A 101 3.47 7.08 -0.66
C GLU A 101 2.02 6.63 -0.80
N GLU A 102 1.79 5.31 -0.74
CA GLU A 102 0.46 4.71 -0.81
C GLU A 102 -0.50 5.28 0.23
N ILE A 103 -0.06 5.45 1.49
CA ILE A 103 -0.91 6.01 2.55
C ILE A 103 -1.24 7.48 2.29
N LYS A 104 -0.30 8.25 1.76
CA LYS A 104 -0.47 9.69 1.58
C LYS A 104 -1.35 10.04 0.38
N GLU A 105 -1.21 9.33 -0.72
CA GLU A 105 -1.97 9.57 -1.95
C GLU A 105 -3.40 9.04 -1.87
N THR A 106 -3.59 7.95 -1.17
CA THR A 106 -4.80 7.14 -1.29
C THR A 106 -5.95 7.55 -0.36
N SER A 107 -5.71 8.33 0.71
CA SER A 107 -6.74 8.57 1.74
C SER A 107 -7.98 9.32 1.24
N ASN A 108 -7.83 10.29 0.33
CA ASN A 108 -8.97 11.06 -0.20
C ASN A 108 -9.62 10.39 -1.41
N GLU A 109 -8.83 9.73 -2.26
CA GLU A 109 -9.32 9.08 -3.47
C GLU A 109 -10.18 7.87 -3.14
N LEU A 110 -9.81 7.10 -2.13
CA LEU A 110 -10.56 5.91 -1.72
C LEU A 110 -11.96 6.23 -1.20
N PHE A 111 -12.16 7.36 -0.52
CA PHE A 111 -13.49 7.77 -0.08
C PHE A 111 -14.41 8.04 -1.27
N ILE A 112 -13.89 8.66 -2.32
CA ILE A 112 -14.64 8.91 -3.57
C ILE A 112 -14.96 7.58 -4.27
N ILE A 113 -13.98 6.66 -4.36
CA ILE A 113 -14.16 5.34 -4.96
C ILE A 113 -15.21 4.54 -4.17
N PHE A 114 -15.17 4.58 -2.84
CA PHE A 114 -16.13 3.92 -1.98
C PHE A 114 -17.56 4.46 -2.17
N ALA A 115 -17.71 5.79 -2.19
CA ALA A 115 -18.99 6.44 -2.44
C ALA A 115 -19.53 6.11 -3.84
N LEU A 116 -18.66 6.09 -4.87
CA LEU A 116 -19.02 5.73 -6.23
C LEU A 116 -19.41 4.26 -6.34
N ALA A 117 -18.70 3.36 -5.67
CA ALA A 117 -19.03 1.94 -5.63
C ALA A 117 -20.40 1.68 -5.00
N LEU A 118 -20.69 2.38 -3.89
CA LEU A 118 -21.99 2.27 -3.22
C LEU A 118 -23.11 2.87 -4.06
N LEU A 119 -22.88 3.99 -4.73
CA LEU A 119 -23.82 4.61 -5.66
C LEU A 119 -24.11 3.70 -6.85
N THR A 120 -23.07 3.14 -7.49
CA THR A 120 -23.25 2.24 -8.63
C THR A 120 -23.98 0.97 -8.23
N ALA A 121 -23.65 0.37 -7.08
CA ALA A 121 -24.39 -0.78 -6.54
C ALA A 121 -25.86 -0.44 -6.30
N TYR A 122 -26.17 0.72 -5.72
CA TYR A 122 -27.52 1.19 -5.52
C TYR A 122 -28.28 1.37 -6.84
N LEU A 123 -27.67 2.02 -7.84
CA LEU A 123 -28.33 2.24 -9.15
C LEU A 123 -28.59 0.93 -9.91
N VAL A 124 -27.65 -0.01 -9.88
CA VAL A 124 -27.83 -1.34 -10.49
C VAL A 124 -28.98 -2.09 -9.82
N MET A 125 -29.04 -2.05 -8.48
CA MET A 125 -30.16 -2.65 -7.75
C MET A 125 -31.49 -1.95 -8.04
N ALA A 126 -31.51 -0.61 -8.15
CA ALA A 126 -32.71 0.14 -8.48
C ALA A 126 -33.25 -0.23 -9.86
N ALA A 127 -32.36 -0.42 -10.83
CA ALA A 127 -32.72 -0.92 -12.16
C ALA A 127 -33.25 -2.37 -12.12
N THR A 128 -32.62 -3.24 -11.33
CA THR A 128 -33.01 -4.66 -11.22
C THR A 128 -34.37 -4.84 -10.57
N PHE A 129 -34.65 -4.08 -9.49
CA PHE A 129 -35.92 -4.19 -8.75
C PHE A 129 -37.01 -3.26 -9.29
N ASN A 130 -36.71 -2.42 -10.27
CA ASN A 130 -37.60 -1.39 -10.77
C ASN A 130 -38.24 -0.56 -9.64
N SER A 131 -37.50 -0.29 -8.59
CA SER A 131 -37.91 0.38 -7.36
C SER A 131 -36.71 1.04 -6.68
N PHE A 132 -36.89 2.19 -6.07
CA PHE A 132 -35.86 2.87 -5.28
C PHE A 132 -35.87 2.48 -3.80
N ILE A 133 -36.99 1.87 -3.30
CA ILE A 133 -37.14 1.50 -1.90
C ILE A 133 -36.35 0.21 -1.57
N HIS A 134 -36.46 -0.81 -2.42
CA HIS A 134 -35.79 -2.08 -2.19
C HIS A 134 -34.27 -1.97 -2.11
N PRO A 135 -33.58 -1.25 -3.01
CA PRO A 135 -32.15 -1.01 -2.90
C PRO A 135 -31.76 -0.27 -1.62
N PHE A 136 -32.56 0.69 -1.19
CA PHE A 136 -32.30 1.43 0.05
C PHE A 136 -32.28 0.49 1.27
N ILE A 137 -33.25 -0.43 1.37
CA ILE A 137 -33.30 -1.43 2.44
C ILE A 137 -32.06 -2.35 2.40
N ILE A 138 -31.64 -2.75 1.19
CA ILE A 138 -30.46 -3.61 1.00
C ILE A 138 -29.19 -2.87 1.42
N VAL A 139 -29.02 -1.62 0.99
CA VAL A 139 -27.83 -0.80 1.35
C VAL A 139 -27.74 -0.56 2.86
N LEU A 140 -28.85 -0.56 3.58
CA LEU A 140 -28.85 -0.42 5.05
C LEU A 140 -28.14 -1.59 5.76
N THR A 141 -27.92 -2.71 5.10
CA THR A 141 -27.13 -3.84 5.65
C THR A 141 -25.62 -3.59 5.54
N VAL A 142 -25.17 -2.69 4.67
CA VAL A 142 -23.77 -2.42 4.40
C VAL A 142 -23.02 -1.88 5.64
N PRO A 143 -23.55 -0.91 6.43
CA PRO A 143 -22.90 -0.47 7.65
C PRO A 143 -22.61 -1.58 8.65
N LEU A 144 -23.51 -2.57 8.75
CA LEU A 144 -23.33 -3.72 9.63
C LEU A 144 -22.19 -4.62 9.16
N ALA A 145 -22.08 -4.83 7.84
CA ALA A 145 -21.00 -5.59 7.25
C ALA A 145 -19.64 -4.90 7.43
N ILE A 146 -19.59 -3.58 7.22
CA ILE A 146 -18.37 -2.77 7.47
C ILE A 146 -17.96 -2.87 8.94
N PHE A 147 -18.91 -2.76 9.85
CA PHE A 147 -18.64 -2.89 11.28
C PHE A 147 -18.04 -4.26 11.61
N GLY A 148 -18.58 -5.35 11.07
CA GLY A 148 -18.01 -6.69 11.23
C GLY A 148 -16.56 -6.76 10.74
N GLY A 149 -16.30 -6.30 9.51
CA GLY A 149 -14.95 -6.28 8.94
C GLY A 149 -13.96 -5.47 9.78
N LEU A 150 -14.35 -4.29 10.28
CA LEU A 150 -13.49 -3.46 11.14
C LEU A 150 -13.21 -4.12 12.50
N VAL A 151 -14.21 -4.73 13.12
CA VAL A 151 -14.02 -5.46 14.38
C VAL A 151 -13.04 -6.62 14.20
N PHE A 152 -13.11 -7.32 13.08
CA PHE A 152 -12.21 -8.44 12.82
C PHE A 152 -10.78 -8.01 12.51
N ILE A 153 -10.59 -6.86 11.84
CA ILE A 153 -9.27 -6.21 11.67
C ILE A 153 -8.65 -5.93 13.04
N LEU A 154 -9.42 -5.36 13.97
CA LEU A 154 -8.95 -5.07 15.33
C LEU A 154 -8.61 -6.36 16.10
N PHE A 155 -9.44 -7.40 15.97
CA PHE A 155 -9.23 -8.67 16.65
C PHE A 155 -7.92 -9.37 16.22
N LEU A 156 -7.56 -9.27 14.94
CA LEU A 156 -6.33 -9.84 14.38
C LEU A 156 -5.11 -8.90 14.46
N ASN A 157 -5.24 -7.73 15.13
CA ASN A 157 -4.19 -6.70 15.18
C ASN A 157 -3.65 -6.32 13.78
N SER A 158 -4.52 -6.36 12.77
CA SER A 158 -4.16 -5.98 11.41
C SER A 158 -4.25 -4.46 11.24
N SER A 159 -3.39 -3.89 10.39
CA SER A 159 -3.42 -2.46 10.11
C SER A 159 -4.47 -2.11 9.06
N VAL A 160 -5.16 -0.98 9.25
CA VAL A 160 -6.00 -0.39 8.20
C VAL A 160 -5.10 0.19 7.13
N ASN A 161 -5.07 -0.45 5.98
CA ASN A 161 -4.27 -0.05 4.82
C ASN A 161 -5.13 -0.05 3.55
N ILE A 162 -4.55 0.27 2.40
CA ILE A 162 -5.25 0.26 1.10
C ILE A 162 -5.94 -1.08 0.84
N PHE A 163 -5.28 -2.17 1.17
CA PHE A 163 -5.82 -3.51 0.92
C PHE A 163 -7.04 -3.82 1.77
N SER A 164 -7.07 -3.39 3.04
CA SER A 164 -8.27 -3.50 3.87
C SER A 164 -9.41 -2.62 3.37
N GLN A 165 -9.10 -1.44 2.82
CA GLN A 165 -10.11 -0.56 2.23
C GLN A 165 -10.71 -1.14 0.93
N ILE A 166 -9.89 -1.74 0.07
CA ILE A 166 -10.36 -2.51 -1.09
C ILE A 166 -11.23 -3.68 -0.63
N ALA A 167 -10.83 -4.37 0.43
CA ALA A 167 -11.59 -5.47 0.98
C ALA A 167 -12.96 -5.03 1.53
N LEU A 168 -13.07 -3.84 2.13
CA LEU A 168 -14.35 -3.24 2.52
C LEU A 168 -15.27 -3.01 1.32
N ILE A 169 -14.72 -2.59 0.17
CA ILE A 169 -15.51 -2.44 -1.06
C ILE A 169 -16.01 -3.81 -1.55
N ILE A 170 -15.16 -4.83 -1.51
CA ILE A 170 -15.55 -6.21 -1.86
C ILE A 170 -16.64 -6.72 -0.90
N LEU A 171 -16.53 -6.40 0.38
CA LEU A 171 -17.49 -6.79 1.42
C LEU A 171 -18.88 -6.21 1.17
N ILE A 172 -18.97 -4.98 0.64
CA ILE A 172 -20.25 -4.40 0.18
C ILE A 172 -20.91 -5.31 -0.86
N GLY A 173 -20.14 -5.75 -1.86
CA GLY A 173 -20.66 -6.65 -2.91
C GLY A 173 -21.14 -7.99 -2.37
N ILE A 174 -20.40 -8.58 -1.44
CA ILE A 174 -20.77 -9.88 -0.83
C ILE A 174 -22.01 -9.74 0.04
N SER A 175 -22.09 -8.69 0.86
CA SER A 175 -23.23 -8.42 1.75
C SER A 175 -24.51 -8.11 0.97
N THR A 176 -24.43 -7.24 -0.04
CA THR A 176 -25.58 -6.88 -0.87
C THR A 176 -26.11 -8.07 -1.65
N LYS A 177 -25.24 -8.97 -2.15
CA LYS A 177 -25.65 -10.20 -2.84
C LYS A 177 -26.59 -11.06 -1.98
N ASN A 178 -26.26 -11.28 -0.71
CA ASN A 178 -27.07 -12.08 0.19
C ASN A 178 -28.43 -11.43 0.47
N SER A 179 -28.44 -10.10 0.67
CA SER A 179 -29.65 -9.33 0.90
C SER A 179 -30.56 -9.27 -0.32
N ILE A 180 -29.98 -9.14 -1.54
CA ILE A 180 -30.73 -9.20 -2.80
C ILE A 180 -31.53 -10.50 -2.92
N LEU A 181 -30.88 -11.65 -2.62
CA LEU A 181 -31.52 -12.97 -2.74
C LEU A 181 -32.74 -13.11 -1.81
N ILE A 182 -32.71 -12.53 -0.62
CA ILE A 182 -33.82 -12.56 0.34
C ILE A 182 -34.93 -11.64 -0.13
N VAL A 183 -34.61 -10.39 -0.49
CA VAL A 183 -35.60 -9.39 -0.89
C VAL A 183 -36.29 -9.78 -2.19
N ASP A 184 -35.57 -10.30 -3.17
CA ASP A 184 -36.13 -10.76 -4.44
C ASP A 184 -37.14 -11.90 -4.22
N TYR A 185 -36.75 -12.90 -3.43
CA TYR A 185 -37.64 -14.03 -3.14
C TYR A 185 -38.86 -13.62 -2.29
N ALA A 186 -38.68 -12.70 -1.34
CA ALA A 186 -39.77 -12.13 -0.58
C ALA A 186 -40.78 -11.39 -1.47
N ASN A 187 -40.30 -10.65 -2.47
CA ASN A 187 -41.15 -9.96 -3.45
C ASN A 187 -41.92 -10.98 -4.34
N GLN A 188 -41.28 -12.08 -4.74
CA GLN A 188 -41.93 -13.14 -5.50
C GLN A 188 -43.10 -13.79 -4.70
N ILE A 189 -42.85 -14.11 -3.41
CA ILE A 189 -43.88 -14.64 -2.52
C ILE A 189 -44.99 -13.62 -2.29
N ARG A 190 -44.67 -12.35 -2.15
CA ARG A 190 -45.64 -11.27 -1.98
C ARG A 190 -46.53 -11.10 -3.22
N ALA A 191 -45.98 -11.30 -4.42
CA ALA A 191 -46.77 -11.29 -5.67
C ALA A 191 -47.83 -12.38 -5.72
N THR A 192 -47.72 -13.46 -4.92
CA THR A 192 -48.76 -14.50 -4.78
C THR A 192 -49.91 -14.12 -3.83
N GLY A 193 -49.91 -12.87 -3.30
CA GLY A 193 -51.00 -12.37 -2.42
C GLY A 193 -50.74 -12.57 -0.91
N LYS A 194 -49.58 -13.06 -0.50
CA LYS A 194 -49.23 -13.22 0.93
C LYS A 194 -48.87 -11.88 1.59
N ASN A 195 -49.13 -11.78 2.90
CA ASN A 195 -48.76 -10.62 3.69
C ASN A 195 -47.23 -10.47 3.77
N ILE A 196 -46.74 -9.23 3.91
CA ILE A 196 -45.28 -8.90 3.95
C ILE A 196 -44.56 -9.73 5.02
N GLU A 197 -45.10 -9.82 6.23
CA GLU A 197 -44.45 -10.53 7.33
C GLU A 197 -44.30 -12.05 7.05
N THR A 198 -45.31 -12.67 6.51
CA THR A 198 -45.26 -14.09 6.13
C THR A 198 -44.33 -14.32 4.94
N ALA A 199 -44.34 -13.42 3.95
CA ALA A 199 -43.46 -13.50 2.78
C ALA A 199 -41.99 -13.40 3.17
N VAL A 200 -41.61 -12.47 4.06
CA VAL A 200 -40.24 -12.33 4.54
C VAL A 200 -39.78 -13.52 5.37
N LYS A 201 -40.63 -14.02 6.31
CA LYS A 201 -40.33 -15.23 7.10
C LYS A 201 -40.06 -16.45 6.22
N GLU A 202 -40.93 -16.67 5.24
CA GLU A 202 -40.78 -17.79 4.30
C GLU A 202 -39.55 -17.63 3.40
N ALA A 203 -39.27 -16.40 2.91
CA ALA A 203 -38.10 -16.11 2.13
C ALA A 203 -36.80 -16.38 2.92
N CYS A 204 -36.73 -15.92 4.16
CA CYS A 204 -35.59 -16.19 5.03
C CYS A 204 -35.41 -17.70 5.28
N ALA A 205 -36.48 -18.44 5.55
CA ALA A 205 -36.42 -19.89 5.80
C ALA A 205 -35.89 -20.66 4.58
N VAL A 206 -36.39 -20.36 3.39
CA VAL A 206 -35.97 -21.02 2.14
C VAL A 206 -34.55 -20.65 1.73
N ARG A 207 -34.17 -19.37 1.87
CA ARG A 207 -32.86 -18.86 1.44
C ARG A 207 -31.77 -19.03 2.49
N PHE A 208 -32.08 -19.43 3.70
CA PHE A 208 -31.12 -19.61 4.78
C PHE A 208 -30.00 -20.58 4.44
N ARG A 209 -30.35 -21.79 3.95
CA ARG A 209 -29.34 -22.80 3.58
C ARG A 209 -28.36 -22.32 2.48
N PRO A 210 -28.84 -21.83 1.32
CA PRO A 210 -27.94 -21.29 0.27
C PRO A 210 -27.03 -20.18 0.76
N ILE A 211 -27.53 -19.25 1.60
CA ILE A 211 -26.74 -18.13 2.12
C ILE A 211 -25.67 -18.65 3.06
N ILE A 212 -25.97 -19.54 3.99
CA ILE A 212 -24.95 -20.11 4.89
C ILE A 212 -23.91 -20.89 4.10
N MET A 213 -24.28 -21.68 3.11
CA MET A 213 -23.31 -22.41 2.28
C MET A 213 -22.35 -21.46 1.55
N THR A 214 -22.87 -20.38 0.96
CA THR A 214 -22.02 -19.39 0.26
C THR A 214 -21.15 -18.61 1.23
N SER A 215 -21.67 -18.21 2.39
CA SER A 215 -20.90 -17.48 3.40
C SER A 215 -19.78 -18.34 4.00
N LEU A 216 -20.07 -19.59 4.37
CA LEU A 216 -19.06 -20.53 4.85
C LEU A 216 -18.00 -20.81 3.78
N SER A 217 -18.40 -21.00 2.53
CA SER A 217 -17.45 -21.20 1.42
C SER A 217 -16.53 -19.99 1.25
N THR A 218 -17.08 -18.78 1.35
CA THR A 218 -16.28 -17.55 1.27
C THR A 218 -15.31 -17.43 2.46
N MET A 219 -15.78 -17.72 3.68
CA MET A 219 -14.92 -17.72 4.87
C MET A 219 -13.76 -18.72 4.73
N ILE A 220 -14.07 -19.97 4.33
CA ILE A 220 -13.04 -21.00 4.14
C ILE A 220 -12.05 -20.59 3.04
N ALA A 221 -12.51 -19.96 1.97
CA ALA A 221 -11.63 -19.48 0.90
C ALA A 221 -10.67 -18.37 1.37
N MET A 222 -11.07 -17.58 2.38
CA MET A 222 -10.22 -16.51 2.94
C MET A 222 -9.28 -17.00 4.05
N LEU A 223 -9.54 -18.17 4.65
CA LEU A 223 -8.67 -18.73 5.69
C LEU A 223 -7.19 -18.85 5.29
N PRO A 224 -6.83 -19.33 4.09
CA PRO A 224 -5.42 -19.40 3.70
C PRO A 224 -4.73 -18.04 3.66
N LEU A 225 -5.46 -16.94 3.39
CA LEU A 225 -4.91 -15.58 3.38
C LEU A 225 -4.58 -15.09 4.79
N VAL A 226 -5.29 -15.57 5.81
CA VAL A 226 -5.08 -15.20 7.21
C VAL A 226 -4.08 -16.14 7.89
N ILE A 227 -4.21 -17.46 7.66
CA ILE A 227 -3.36 -18.49 8.29
C ILE A 227 -2.04 -18.65 7.53
N GLY A 228 -2.02 -18.38 6.24
CA GLY A 228 -0.87 -18.54 5.33
C GLY A 228 0.32 -17.62 5.63
N ASN A 229 0.36 -17.05 6.82
CA ASN A 229 1.44 -16.26 7.38
C ASN A 229 2.67 -17.12 7.77
N ILE A 230 2.96 -18.14 6.98
CA ILE A 230 4.06 -19.08 7.21
C ILE A 230 5.30 -18.52 6.50
N GLY A 231 5.86 -17.44 7.06
CA GLY A 231 7.16 -16.88 6.70
C GLY A 231 7.14 -15.40 6.26
N PRO A 232 8.20 -14.66 6.56
CA PRO A 232 8.35 -13.26 6.19
C PRO A 232 8.48 -13.13 4.67
N GLY A 233 7.38 -12.89 3.99
CA GLY A 233 7.32 -12.71 2.53
C GLY A 233 6.78 -11.35 2.13
N ALA A 234 7.23 -10.84 0.97
CA ALA A 234 6.69 -9.63 0.38
C ALA A 234 5.16 -9.77 0.19
N GLY A 235 4.36 -8.87 0.79
CA GLY A 235 2.90 -8.85 0.68
C GLY A 235 2.13 -9.56 1.80
N GLU A 236 2.79 -10.00 2.87
CA GLU A 236 2.15 -10.60 4.05
C GLU A 236 1.06 -9.70 4.63
N GLY A 237 1.39 -8.47 4.96
CA GLY A 237 0.44 -7.50 5.54
C GLY A 237 -0.75 -7.17 4.64
N SER A 238 -0.58 -7.22 3.32
CA SER A 238 -1.68 -6.99 2.38
C SER A 238 -2.65 -8.19 2.33
N ARG A 239 -2.14 -9.41 2.32
CA ARG A 239 -2.97 -10.62 2.34
C ARG A 239 -3.74 -10.76 3.63
N LEU A 240 -3.08 -10.52 4.77
CA LEU A 240 -3.72 -10.54 6.08
C LEU A 240 -4.82 -9.48 6.17
N ALA A 241 -4.56 -8.26 5.69
CA ALA A 241 -5.55 -7.18 5.71
C ALA A 241 -6.80 -7.50 4.88
N VAL A 242 -6.63 -8.06 3.67
CA VAL A 242 -7.77 -8.49 2.84
C VAL A 242 -8.53 -9.65 3.49
N GLY A 243 -7.82 -10.68 3.92
CA GLY A 243 -8.42 -11.86 4.52
C GLY A 243 -9.17 -11.53 5.81
N SER A 244 -8.58 -10.75 6.70
CA SER A 244 -9.21 -10.33 7.96
C SER A 244 -10.47 -9.50 7.74
N THR A 245 -10.45 -8.57 6.79
CA THR A 245 -11.61 -7.71 6.50
C THR A 245 -12.79 -8.49 5.95
N ILE A 246 -12.55 -9.47 5.09
CA ILE A 246 -13.64 -10.24 4.45
C ILE A 246 -14.18 -11.33 5.38
N LEU A 247 -13.37 -11.84 6.32
CA LEU A 247 -13.81 -12.82 7.32
C LEU A 247 -14.74 -12.22 8.38
N GLY A 248 -14.57 -10.94 8.71
CA GLY A 248 -15.43 -10.22 9.68
C GLY A 248 -16.75 -9.81 9.11
#